data_16c352a6c70fd0aca1723f4bddc2c50b
#
_entry.id   16c352a6c70fd0aca1723f4bddc2c50b
#
_cell.length_a   1.000
_cell.length_b   1.000
_cell.length_c   1.000
_cell.angle_alpha   90.00
_cell.angle_beta   90.00
_cell.angle_gamma   90.00
#
_symmetry.space_group_name_H-M   'P 1'
#
loop_
_entity.id
_entity.type
_entity.pdbx_description
1 polymer ?
#
loop_
_entity_poly.entity_id
_entity_poly.type
_entity_poly.pdbx_seq_one_letter_code
_entity_poly.pdbx_strand_id
1 'polypeptide(L)'
;MICPLFMLIITRRLGSEFIGFVLGFALSLSLTLFIGGITATILYRSKLLKVISCLLSIIGYIGVILILWFYLMDGYDMKIDVMIPSERFPHNITNDPSLNGNYSYSFLTYGSGFDERIDYGIKASIKTPTIDLSSIIKLSSSNKKIFKYNESTLPLNGRIWYPTNNTNPYPVVLMVHGNHLPTESSETGYEYLGKMLASQGFIAVSIDENFLNGGSSFFSSIEYGKISKIKKYSLSSSNGPEFIARSIIILETLQQFRLWNEQKTNEFYNKFDLSNIGLMGHSRGGEAIVIAYLFNKLNFLPDYPSDILFNNYNFGIKVLFSIGGTDDGYMPLGRSLQLYDVTMLAIHGIYDGDVTSFLFQSKLTNLKFTSNTTNYNFKASLYVHQANHGQFNRNWGRYDLNPGINQFINVRPIMTMEEQQHISKIYMSALMNFVLKNQTHYRLLFEDYRSGLLYLPYTNYISTFQDSNEIIIADFENYDVTVGTIICSKINITNLLLWSSVYVEVYRSSMLLLQSIENSIGKYTIHLQNTLNGSHVRFMIGCTPDGLVDNLSVILMYENETNDSFIVHVLPALTKQVFKISFEEYVTALQTISLPLSHPIIGLEFVINGTNAQFLIDNIVVVIN
;
A
#
# COMPACT_ATOMS: atom_id res chain seq x y z
N MET A 1 5.02 6.86 40.50
CA MET A 1 3.83 7.45 39.87
C MET A 1 4.19 7.84 38.45
N ILE A 2 3.89 7.01 37.46
CA ILE A 2 4.20 7.28 36.03
C ILE A 2 3.14 8.26 35.55
N CYS A 3 3.58 9.39 34.99
CA CYS A 3 2.73 10.51 34.60
C CYS A 3 1.68 10.08 33.56
N PRO A 4 0.39 10.40 33.77
CA PRO A 4 -0.68 10.05 32.83
C PRO A 4 -0.45 10.56 31.38
N LEU A 5 0.31 11.66 31.23
CA LEU A 5 0.67 12.22 29.93
C LEU A 5 1.67 11.34 29.17
N PHE A 6 2.56 10.65 29.89
CA PHE A 6 3.49 9.67 29.33
C PHE A 6 2.75 8.41 28.85
N MET A 7 1.68 8.05 29.55
CA MET A 7 0.75 6.98 29.17
C MET A 7 -0.02 7.31 27.90
N LEU A 8 -0.45 8.56 27.70
CA LEU A 8 -1.25 8.97 26.53
C LEU A 8 -0.41 9.04 25.23
N ILE A 9 0.87 9.39 25.32
CA ILE A 9 1.82 9.40 24.18
C ILE A 9 2.21 7.96 23.80
N ILE A 10 2.31 7.09 24.79
CA ILE A 10 2.56 5.65 24.60
C ILE A 10 1.37 4.96 23.95
N THR A 11 0.13 5.33 24.27
CA THR A 11 -1.07 4.65 23.77
C THR A 11 -1.36 4.86 22.27
N ARG A 12 -0.91 5.94 21.65
CA ARG A 12 -1.10 6.17 20.21
C ARG A 12 -0.10 5.45 19.29
N ARG A 13 1.09 5.10 19.78
CA ARG A 13 2.13 4.36 19.02
C ARG A 13 2.50 3.00 19.63
N LEU A 14 2.18 2.77 20.88
CA LEU A 14 2.57 1.60 21.68
C LEU A 14 1.34 0.83 22.21
N GLY A 15 0.16 1.02 21.63
CA GLY A 15 -1.06 0.37 22.12
C GLY A 15 -0.88 -1.13 22.40
N SER A 16 -0.22 -1.84 21.49
CA SER A 16 0.04 -3.29 21.64
C SER A 16 1.10 -3.61 22.70
N GLU A 17 2.15 -2.80 22.85
CA GLU A 17 3.19 -3.03 23.86
C GLU A 17 2.70 -2.66 25.26
N PHE A 18 1.93 -1.59 25.39
CA PHE A 18 1.29 -1.23 26.66
C PHE A 18 0.26 -2.31 27.10
N ILE A 19 -0.55 -2.79 26.16
CA ILE A 19 -1.48 -3.90 26.41
C ILE A 19 -0.71 -5.16 26.79
N GLY A 20 0.39 -5.47 26.09
CA GLY A 20 1.30 -6.56 26.44
C GLY A 20 1.88 -6.42 27.85
N PHE A 21 2.29 -5.21 28.24
CA PHE A 21 2.75 -4.92 29.60
C PHE A 21 1.64 -5.11 30.64
N VAL A 22 0.44 -4.57 30.38
CA VAL A 22 -0.72 -4.70 31.29
C VAL A 22 -1.13 -6.16 31.47
N LEU A 23 -1.22 -6.92 30.37
CA LEU A 23 -1.54 -8.36 30.42
C LEU A 23 -0.43 -9.18 31.07
N GLY A 24 0.84 -8.85 30.81
CA GLY A 24 1.98 -9.46 31.49
C GLY A 24 1.99 -9.20 33.00
N PHE A 25 1.68 -7.97 33.40
CA PHE A 25 1.50 -7.62 34.81
C PHE A 25 0.31 -8.36 35.44
N ALA A 26 -0.85 -8.38 34.77
CA ALA A 26 -2.03 -9.08 35.23
C ALA A 26 -1.79 -10.60 35.33
N LEU A 27 -1.07 -11.19 34.36
CA LEU A 27 -0.67 -12.60 34.43
C LEU A 27 0.26 -12.88 35.61
N SER A 28 1.26 -12.03 35.83
CA SER A 28 2.19 -12.15 36.96
C SER A 28 1.45 -12.06 38.30
N LEU A 29 0.52 -11.10 38.42
CA LEU A 29 -0.31 -10.96 39.62
C LEU A 29 -1.21 -12.19 39.83
N SER A 30 -1.86 -12.68 38.77
CA SER A 30 -2.72 -13.87 38.78
C SER A 30 -1.93 -15.12 39.19
N LEU A 31 -0.74 -15.33 38.62
CA LEU A 31 0.16 -16.42 39.03
C LEU A 31 0.62 -16.31 40.49
N THR A 32 0.92 -15.10 40.95
CA THR A 32 1.31 -14.84 42.34
C THR A 32 0.17 -15.18 43.30
N LEU A 33 -1.06 -14.76 43.00
CA LEU A 33 -2.25 -15.10 43.77
C LEU A 33 -2.52 -16.60 43.76
N PHE A 34 -2.39 -17.25 42.62
CA PHE A 34 -2.63 -18.69 42.45
C PHE A 34 -1.61 -19.50 43.27
N ILE A 35 -0.33 -19.34 42.99
CA ILE A 35 0.73 -20.12 43.62
C ILE A 35 0.88 -19.74 45.11
N GLY A 36 0.87 -18.42 45.40
CA GLY A 36 0.94 -17.90 46.75
C GLY A 36 -0.24 -18.31 47.60
N GLY A 37 -1.44 -18.31 47.05
CA GLY A 37 -2.63 -18.79 47.71
C GLY A 37 -2.57 -20.28 48.07
N ILE A 38 -2.11 -21.15 47.15
CA ILE A 38 -1.88 -22.58 47.44
C ILE A 38 -0.87 -22.74 48.58
N THR A 39 0.29 -22.07 48.45
CA THR A 39 1.37 -22.15 49.46
C THR A 39 0.86 -21.71 50.82
N ALA A 40 0.16 -20.58 50.88
CA ALA A 40 -0.40 -20.06 52.12
C ALA A 40 -1.47 -20.98 52.73
N THR A 41 -2.33 -21.62 51.91
CA THR A 41 -3.32 -22.61 52.36
C THR A 41 -2.66 -23.80 53.05
N ILE A 42 -1.48 -24.20 52.56
CA ILE A 42 -0.72 -25.31 53.15
C ILE A 42 -0.06 -24.87 54.48
N LEU A 43 0.55 -23.67 54.50
CA LEU A 43 1.40 -23.20 55.59
C LEU A 43 0.61 -22.63 56.78
N TYR A 44 -0.53 -21.99 56.58
CA TYR A 44 -1.29 -21.37 57.65
C TYR A 44 -1.99 -22.42 58.54
N ARG A 45 -1.98 -22.17 59.86
CA ARG A 45 -2.70 -23.00 60.85
C ARG A 45 -4.15 -22.54 61.08
N SER A 46 -4.43 -21.26 60.94
CA SER A 46 -5.76 -20.66 61.11
C SER A 46 -6.72 -21.08 60.01
N LYS A 47 -7.90 -21.59 60.39
CA LYS A 47 -8.96 -21.98 59.42
C LYS A 47 -9.40 -20.80 58.55
N LEU A 48 -9.55 -19.59 59.14
CA LEU A 48 -9.94 -18.39 58.42
C LEU A 48 -8.89 -18.01 57.34
N LEU A 49 -7.60 -18.01 57.71
CA LEU A 49 -6.51 -17.69 56.77
C LEU A 49 -6.41 -18.74 55.65
N LYS A 50 -6.68 -20.02 55.91
CA LYS A 50 -6.74 -21.05 54.86
C LYS A 50 -7.85 -20.78 53.89
N VAL A 51 -9.04 -20.40 54.35
CA VAL A 51 -10.19 -20.09 53.48
C VAL A 51 -9.86 -18.87 52.59
N ILE A 52 -9.31 -17.79 53.16
CA ILE A 52 -8.93 -16.61 52.39
C ILE A 52 -7.86 -16.95 51.36
N SER A 53 -6.83 -17.71 51.72
CA SER A 53 -5.76 -18.13 50.80
C SER A 53 -6.30 -19.02 49.65
N CYS A 54 -7.24 -19.91 49.96
CA CYS A 54 -7.88 -20.73 48.95
C CYS A 54 -8.70 -19.86 47.96
N LEU A 55 -9.47 -18.89 48.44
CA LEU A 55 -10.23 -17.96 47.60
C LEU A 55 -9.28 -17.13 46.71
N LEU A 56 -8.19 -16.62 47.25
CA LEU A 56 -7.17 -15.89 46.45
C LEU A 56 -6.55 -16.80 45.38
N SER A 57 -6.27 -18.06 45.72
CA SER A 57 -5.77 -19.04 44.73
C SER A 57 -6.78 -19.29 43.58
N ILE A 58 -8.08 -19.44 43.89
CA ILE A 58 -9.14 -19.61 42.89
C ILE A 58 -9.21 -18.36 41.99
N ILE A 59 -9.18 -17.17 42.58
CA ILE A 59 -9.19 -15.91 41.79
C ILE A 59 -7.95 -15.83 40.87
N GLY A 60 -6.78 -16.15 41.39
CA GLY A 60 -5.56 -16.20 40.59
C GLY A 60 -5.63 -17.22 39.47
N TYR A 61 -6.15 -18.41 39.72
CA TYR A 61 -6.35 -19.46 38.70
C TYR A 61 -7.30 -19.01 37.57
N ILE A 62 -8.46 -18.43 37.95
CA ILE A 62 -9.40 -17.87 36.96
C ILE A 62 -8.72 -16.76 36.16
N GLY A 63 -7.97 -15.87 36.78
CA GLY A 63 -7.23 -14.81 36.10
C GLY A 63 -6.23 -15.35 35.07
N VAL A 64 -5.48 -16.40 35.44
CA VAL A 64 -4.55 -17.07 34.49
C VAL A 64 -5.30 -17.65 33.30
N ILE A 65 -6.41 -18.36 33.53
CA ILE A 65 -7.20 -18.95 32.45
C ILE A 65 -7.76 -17.87 31.50
N LEU A 66 -8.32 -16.78 32.05
CA LEU A 66 -8.90 -15.71 31.22
C LEU A 66 -7.84 -15.01 30.36
N ILE A 67 -6.65 -14.78 30.92
CA ILE A 67 -5.55 -14.14 30.18
C ILE A 67 -5.02 -15.08 29.09
N LEU A 68 -4.83 -16.36 29.41
CA LEU A 68 -4.40 -17.35 28.41
C LEU A 68 -5.45 -17.53 27.31
N TRP A 69 -6.72 -17.60 27.67
CA TRP A 69 -7.81 -17.68 26.70
C TRP A 69 -7.82 -16.47 25.76
N PHE A 70 -7.74 -15.25 26.33
CA PHE A 70 -7.65 -14.01 25.54
C PHE A 70 -6.42 -14.01 24.61
N TYR A 71 -5.27 -14.43 25.11
CA TYR A 71 -4.03 -14.49 24.35
C TYR A 71 -4.11 -15.49 23.20
N LEU A 72 -4.72 -16.64 23.41
CA LEU A 72 -4.79 -17.74 22.44
C LEU A 72 -5.95 -17.64 21.45
N MET A 73 -6.98 -16.84 21.73
CA MET A 73 -8.09 -16.67 20.79
C MET A 73 -7.66 -15.88 19.54
N ASP A 74 -8.27 -16.20 18.39
CA ASP A 74 -8.01 -15.53 17.09
C ASP A 74 -8.60 -14.10 16.99
N GLY A 75 -9.42 -13.70 17.95
CA GLY A 75 -10.12 -12.42 17.97
C GLY A 75 -11.64 -12.58 17.85
N TYR A 76 -12.29 -11.56 17.32
CA TYR A 76 -13.74 -11.45 17.23
C TYR A 76 -14.20 -11.42 15.78
N ASP A 77 -15.38 -11.99 15.51
CA ASP A 77 -16.04 -11.84 14.23
C ASP A 77 -16.53 -10.39 14.07
N MET A 78 -16.28 -9.81 12.92
CA MET A 78 -16.87 -8.55 12.51
C MET A 78 -17.97 -8.83 11.51
N LYS A 79 -19.15 -8.23 11.73
CA LYS A 79 -20.22 -8.31 10.73
C LYS A 79 -19.80 -7.49 9.51
N ILE A 80 -19.69 -8.14 8.38
CA ILE A 80 -19.28 -7.52 7.12
C ILE A 80 -20.48 -7.56 6.19
N ASP A 81 -21.10 -6.41 5.99
CA ASP A 81 -22.11 -6.26 4.97
C ASP A 81 -21.41 -5.87 3.66
N VAL A 82 -21.37 -6.78 2.70
CA VAL A 82 -20.77 -6.50 1.39
C VAL A 82 -21.74 -5.66 0.58
N MET A 83 -21.35 -4.44 0.28
CA MET A 83 -22.12 -3.48 -0.48
C MET A 83 -21.51 -3.30 -1.86
N ILE A 84 -22.23 -3.73 -2.88
CA ILE A 84 -21.86 -3.52 -4.27
C ILE A 84 -22.83 -2.49 -4.83
N PRO A 85 -22.38 -1.27 -5.19
CA PRO A 85 -23.24 -0.29 -5.81
C PRO A 85 -23.90 -0.85 -7.06
N SER A 86 -25.23 -0.82 -7.13
CA SER A 86 -26.02 -1.51 -8.18
C SER A 86 -26.16 -0.70 -9.47
N GLU A 87 -25.78 0.57 -9.47
CA GLU A 87 -26.03 1.45 -10.60
C GLU A 87 -24.93 1.33 -11.65
N ARG A 88 -25.34 1.07 -12.88
CA ARG A 88 -24.51 1.01 -14.06
C ARG A 88 -23.20 0.27 -13.85
N PHE A 89 -23.28 -1.06 -13.85
CA PHE A 89 -22.09 -1.88 -13.90
C PHE A 89 -21.28 -1.56 -15.16
N PRO A 90 -19.98 -1.31 -15.04
CA PRO A 90 -19.12 -1.24 -16.22
C PRO A 90 -19.15 -2.58 -16.96
N HIS A 91 -18.76 -2.57 -18.23
CA HIS A 91 -18.58 -3.83 -18.96
C HIS A 91 -17.57 -4.70 -18.23
N ASN A 92 -17.88 -5.98 -18.09
CA ASN A 92 -16.96 -6.95 -17.48
C ASN A 92 -15.72 -7.12 -18.34
N ILE A 93 -14.57 -7.32 -17.67
CA ILE A 93 -13.38 -7.83 -18.37
C ILE A 93 -13.69 -9.24 -18.89
N THR A 94 -13.26 -9.54 -20.11
CA THR A 94 -13.65 -10.77 -20.82
C THR A 94 -12.90 -12.01 -20.35
N ASN A 95 -11.69 -11.84 -19.83
CA ASN A 95 -10.81 -12.94 -19.44
C ASN A 95 -10.32 -12.77 -18.00
N ASP A 96 -10.21 -13.87 -17.27
CA ASP A 96 -9.60 -13.88 -15.95
C ASP A 96 -8.07 -13.65 -16.07
N PRO A 97 -7.54 -12.51 -15.60
CA PRO A 97 -6.13 -12.22 -15.71
C PRO A 97 -5.26 -13.06 -14.78
N SER A 98 -5.84 -13.72 -13.76
CA SER A 98 -5.10 -14.54 -12.79
C SER A 98 -4.66 -15.89 -13.33
N LEU A 99 -5.17 -16.29 -14.49
CA LEU A 99 -4.86 -17.58 -15.10
C LEU A 99 -3.43 -17.64 -15.63
N ASN A 100 -2.86 -18.83 -15.62
CA ASN A 100 -1.58 -19.06 -16.26
C ASN A 100 -1.70 -18.86 -17.79
N GLY A 101 -0.65 -18.28 -18.37
CA GLY A 101 -0.53 -18.17 -19.82
C GLY A 101 0.00 -19.46 -20.46
N ASN A 102 0.26 -19.39 -21.78
CA ASN A 102 0.63 -20.55 -22.60
C ASN A 102 2.17 -20.74 -22.76
N TYR A 103 2.97 -19.92 -22.09
CA TYR A 103 4.43 -20.06 -22.19
C TYR A 103 4.93 -21.15 -21.23
N SER A 104 5.71 -22.08 -21.73
CA SER A 104 6.56 -22.91 -20.89
C SER A 104 7.65 -22.03 -20.25
N TYR A 105 7.98 -22.27 -19.00
CA TYR A 105 8.95 -21.45 -18.27
C TYR A 105 9.92 -22.29 -17.47
N SER A 106 11.10 -21.72 -17.19
CA SER A 106 12.12 -22.24 -16.30
C SER A 106 12.31 -21.33 -15.09
N PHE A 107 13.06 -21.83 -14.12
CA PHE A 107 13.39 -21.15 -12.89
C PHE A 107 14.87 -21.33 -12.59
N LEU A 108 15.51 -20.26 -12.10
CA LEU A 108 16.85 -20.31 -11.53
C LEU A 108 17.03 -19.30 -10.40
N THR A 109 18.10 -19.47 -9.63
CA THR A 109 18.58 -18.49 -8.65
C THR A 109 19.91 -17.91 -9.11
N TYR A 110 20.12 -16.64 -8.77
CA TYR A 110 21.41 -15.97 -8.95
C TYR A 110 21.87 -15.36 -7.63
N GLY A 111 23.18 -15.22 -7.44
CA GLY A 111 23.72 -14.67 -6.21
C GLY A 111 25.24 -14.61 -6.22
N SER A 112 25.82 -14.06 -5.15
CA SER A 112 27.27 -13.83 -5.06
C SER A 112 28.14 -15.11 -5.16
N GLY A 113 27.55 -16.27 -4.91
CA GLY A 113 28.29 -17.53 -4.80
C GLY A 113 28.97 -17.75 -3.44
N PHE A 114 28.98 -16.72 -2.57
CA PHE A 114 29.58 -16.75 -1.23
C PHE A 114 28.58 -16.68 -0.10
N ASP A 115 27.28 -16.54 -0.42
CA ASP A 115 26.21 -16.51 0.56
C ASP A 115 26.12 -17.86 1.29
N GLU A 116 25.94 -17.86 2.60
CA GLU A 116 25.75 -19.11 3.37
C GLU A 116 24.42 -19.81 3.03
N ARG A 117 23.45 -19.05 2.53
CA ARG A 117 22.20 -19.61 2.00
C ARG A 117 22.50 -20.29 0.67
N ILE A 118 22.23 -21.58 0.65
CA ILE A 118 22.64 -22.51 -0.43
C ILE A 118 22.20 -22.01 -1.81
N ASP A 119 20.99 -21.45 -1.93
CA ASP A 119 20.40 -21.01 -3.21
C ASP A 119 21.15 -19.82 -3.84
N TYR A 120 21.77 -18.96 -3.03
CA TYR A 120 22.52 -17.78 -3.49
C TYR A 120 24.05 -17.96 -3.37
N GLY A 121 24.46 -19.00 -2.66
CA GLY A 121 25.84 -19.44 -2.53
C GLY A 121 26.21 -20.51 -3.57
N ILE A 122 26.52 -21.71 -3.08
CA ILE A 122 27.08 -22.80 -3.91
C ILE A 122 26.14 -23.27 -5.03
N LYS A 123 24.80 -23.16 -4.84
CA LYS A 123 23.81 -23.57 -5.84
C LYS A 123 23.32 -22.42 -6.73
N ALA A 124 23.83 -21.19 -6.57
CA ALA A 124 23.48 -20.11 -7.49
C ALA A 124 23.83 -20.52 -8.92
N SER A 125 22.83 -20.53 -9.80
CA SER A 125 22.99 -20.91 -11.21
C SER A 125 23.85 -19.90 -11.97
N ILE A 126 23.71 -18.62 -11.62
CA ILE A 126 24.53 -17.52 -12.17
C ILE A 126 25.13 -16.75 -10.99
N LYS A 127 26.45 -16.53 -11.06
CA LYS A 127 27.14 -15.73 -10.04
C LYS A 127 27.12 -14.26 -10.39
N THR A 128 26.88 -13.42 -9.37
CA THR A 128 26.85 -11.96 -9.46
C THR A 128 28.01 -11.33 -8.70
N PRO A 129 28.44 -10.12 -9.08
CA PRO A 129 29.33 -9.31 -8.24
C PRO A 129 28.60 -8.87 -6.96
N THR A 130 29.38 -8.43 -5.99
CA THR A 130 28.88 -7.70 -4.83
C THR A 130 28.94 -6.20 -5.08
N ILE A 131 28.12 -5.44 -4.34
CA ILE A 131 28.10 -3.97 -4.38
C ILE A 131 28.55 -3.38 -3.05
N ASP A 132 29.18 -2.20 -3.10
CA ASP A 132 29.62 -1.45 -1.93
C ASP A 132 28.64 -0.30 -1.64
N LEU A 133 27.86 -0.40 -0.56
CA LEU A 133 26.98 0.65 -0.06
C LEU A 133 27.44 1.19 1.30
N SER A 134 28.70 1.00 1.69
CA SER A 134 29.26 1.41 2.98
C SER A 134 29.25 2.94 3.19
N SER A 135 29.17 3.71 2.12
CA SER A 135 28.98 5.16 2.18
C SER A 135 27.55 5.54 2.62
N ILE A 136 26.56 4.73 2.31
CA ILE A 136 25.12 5.01 2.54
C ILE A 136 24.64 4.38 3.84
N ILE A 137 24.91 3.08 4.04
CA ILE A 137 24.39 2.30 5.15
C ILE A 137 25.51 1.69 6.00
N LYS A 138 25.12 1.25 7.19
CA LYS A 138 25.89 0.40 8.08
C LYS A 138 24.97 -0.69 8.62
N LEU A 139 25.23 -1.93 8.26
CA LEU A 139 24.46 -3.08 8.75
C LEU A 139 24.62 -3.25 10.26
N SER A 140 23.56 -3.68 10.93
CA SER A 140 23.60 -4.04 12.35
C SER A 140 24.57 -5.21 12.60
N SER A 141 25.10 -5.28 13.81
CA SER A 141 25.96 -6.41 14.22
C SER A 141 25.23 -7.76 14.12
N SER A 142 23.89 -7.76 14.33
CA SER A 142 23.04 -8.93 14.18
C SER A 142 22.99 -9.39 12.72
N ASN A 143 22.71 -8.49 11.78
CA ASN A 143 22.64 -8.83 10.36
C ASN A 143 24.00 -9.31 9.82
N LYS A 144 25.10 -8.64 10.19
CA LYS A 144 26.47 -9.10 9.86
C LYS A 144 26.75 -10.52 10.37
N LYS A 145 26.25 -10.85 11.57
CA LYS A 145 26.40 -12.21 12.14
C LYS A 145 25.53 -13.23 11.42
N ILE A 146 24.31 -12.87 11.00
CA ILE A 146 23.38 -13.76 10.29
C ILE A 146 23.88 -14.05 8.87
N PHE A 147 24.24 -13.00 8.13
CA PHE A 147 24.53 -13.10 6.69
C PHE A 147 26.03 -13.30 6.35
N LYS A 148 26.93 -13.05 7.31
CA LYS A 148 28.40 -13.17 7.16
C LYS A 148 29.06 -12.27 6.14
N TYR A 149 28.37 -11.23 5.69
CA TYR A 149 28.93 -10.14 4.89
C TYR A 149 28.60 -8.78 5.50
N ASN A 150 29.15 -7.72 4.96
CA ASN A 150 28.98 -6.36 5.44
C ASN A 150 28.55 -5.42 4.31
N GLU A 151 28.38 -4.15 4.66
CA GLU A 151 27.90 -3.09 3.75
C GLU A 151 28.78 -2.80 2.54
N SER A 152 30.07 -3.24 2.55
CA SER A 152 30.97 -3.08 1.39
C SER A 152 30.96 -4.28 0.42
N THR A 153 30.25 -5.34 0.77
CA THR A 153 30.20 -6.60 -0.01
C THR A 153 28.78 -7.15 -0.08
N LEU A 154 27.80 -6.28 -0.29
CA LEU A 154 26.40 -6.70 -0.38
C LEU A 154 26.14 -7.50 -1.65
N PRO A 155 25.48 -8.65 -1.55
CA PRO A 155 25.21 -9.47 -2.71
C PRO A 155 24.05 -8.90 -3.54
N LEU A 156 24.08 -9.18 -4.84
CA LEU A 156 22.91 -9.09 -5.72
C LEU A 156 22.33 -10.50 -5.85
N ASN A 157 21.36 -10.83 -5.03
CA ASN A 157 20.72 -12.14 -4.98
C ASN A 157 19.29 -12.06 -5.48
N GLY A 158 18.79 -13.13 -6.09
CA GLY A 158 17.39 -13.21 -6.47
C GLY A 158 16.99 -14.49 -7.16
N ARG A 159 15.72 -14.53 -7.51
CA ARG A 159 15.02 -15.66 -8.12
C ARG A 159 14.42 -15.22 -9.44
N ILE A 160 14.61 -15.97 -10.52
CA ILE A 160 14.12 -15.65 -11.86
C ILE A 160 13.24 -16.78 -12.37
N TRP A 161 12.03 -16.44 -12.80
CA TRP A 161 11.15 -17.28 -13.61
C TRP A 161 11.09 -16.68 -15.01
N TYR A 162 11.38 -17.44 -16.04
CA TYR A 162 11.50 -16.92 -17.38
C TYR A 162 10.96 -17.88 -18.44
N PRO A 163 10.34 -17.36 -19.53
CA PRO A 163 9.86 -18.19 -20.63
C PRO A 163 11.00 -18.92 -21.33
N THR A 164 10.77 -20.17 -21.71
CA THR A 164 11.77 -20.99 -22.42
C THR A 164 11.61 -20.93 -23.94
N ASN A 165 10.49 -20.46 -24.44
CA ASN A 165 10.20 -20.33 -25.88
C ASN A 165 10.97 -19.12 -26.45
N ASN A 166 11.82 -19.36 -27.40
CA ASN A 166 12.94 -18.49 -27.74
C ASN A 166 12.72 -17.62 -28.99
N THR A 167 11.97 -16.56 -28.97
CA THR A 167 11.93 -15.75 -30.20
C THR A 167 12.21 -14.26 -30.04
N ASN A 168 11.93 -13.66 -28.89
CA ASN A 168 12.09 -12.20 -28.68
C ASN A 168 12.48 -11.87 -27.24
N PRO A 169 13.06 -10.71 -27.00
CA PRO A 169 13.20 -10.20 -25.64
C PRO A 169 11.84 -10.11 -24.94
N TYR A 170 11.81 -10.45 -23.65
CA TYR A 170 10.61 -10.41 -22.82
C TYR A 170 10.61 -9.20 -21.89
N PRO A 171 9.45 -8.54 -21.68
CA PRO A 171 9.32 -7.52 -20.64
C PRO A 171 9.74 -8.07 -19.28
N VAL A 172 10.33 -7.21 -18.46
CA VAL A 172 10.85 -7.57 -17.14
C VAL A 172 9.91 -7.09 -16.05
N VAL A 173 9.60 -7.96 -15.10
CA VAL A 173 8.85 -7.59 -13.89
C VAL A 173 9.68 -7.94 -12.67
N LEU A 174 10.06 -6.92 -11.90
CA LEU A 174 10.91 -7.07 -10.73
C LEU A 174 10.08 -6.84 -9.47
N MET A 175 10.12 -7.81 -8.53
CA MET A 175 9.36 -7.83 -7.28
C MET A 175 10.31 -7.62 -6.09
N VAL A 176 9.94 -6.68 -5.22
CA VAL A 176 10.74 -6.20 -4.09
C VAL A 176 9.95 -6.36 -2.79
N HIS A 177 10.47 -7.14 -1.86
CA HIS A 177 9.83 -7.30 -0.55
C HIS A 177 10.12 -6.13 0.40
N GLY A 178 9.36 -6.04 1.47
CA GLY A 178 9.56 -5.08 2.55
C GLY A 178 10.38 -5.61 3.70
N ASN A 179 10.18 -5.00 4.88
CA ASN A 179 10.86 -5.41 6.11
C ASN A 179 10.13 -6.56 6.78
N HIS A 180 10.87 -7.58 7.18
CA HIS A 180 10.40 -8.70 8.00
C HIS A 180 11.57 -9.25 8.84
N LEU A 181 11.45 -10.47 9.38
CA LEU A 181 12.57 -11.12 10.08
C LEU A 181 13.73 -11.36 9.10
N PRO A 182 14.98 -10.98 9.44
CA PRO A 182 16.12 -11.17 8.55
C PRO A 182 16.37 -12.64 8.14
N THR A 183 15.96 -13.57 9.00
CA THR A 183 16.13 -15.03 8.77
C THR A 183 15.02 -15.63 7.91
N GLU A 184 14.00 -14.87 7.55
CA GLU A 184 12.91 -15.32 6.71
C GLU A 184 13.14 -14.92 5.26
N SER A 185 13.07 -15.89 4.35
CA SER A 185 13.30 -15.66 2.91
C SER A 185 12.09 -14.99 2.28
N SER A 186 11.95 -13.67 2.47
CA SER A 186 10.79 -12.90 2.01
C SER A 186 10.62 -12.93 0.49
N GLU A 187 11.72 -12.99 -0.27
CA GLU A 187 11.74 -13.04 -1.73
C GLU A 187 11.09 -14.31 -2.30
N THR A 188 11.08 -15.41 -1.55
CA THR A 188 10.45 -16.66 -1.99
C THR A 188 8.91 -16.60 -1.91
N GLY A 189 8.38 -15.71 -1.10
CA GLY A 189 6.94 -15.56 -0.90
C GLY A 189 6.15 -15.06 -2.10
N TYR A 190 6.82 -14.58 -3.17
CA TYR A 190 6.19 -14.15 -4.43
C TYR A 190 6.31 -15.18 -5.56
N GLU A 191 6.71 -16.41 -5.27
CA GLU A 191 6.83 -17.48 -6.27
C GLU A 191 5.54 -17.65 -7.08
N TYR A 192 4.37 -17.49 -6.47
CA TYR A 192 3.08 -17.62 -7.14
C TYR A 192 2.86 -16.57 -8.24
N LEU A 193 3.35 -15.33 -8.04
CA LEU A 193 3.35 -14.28 -9.06
C LEU A 193 4.41 -14.55 -10.12
N GLY A 194 5.61 -14.95 -9.71
CA GLY A 194 6.71 -15.27 -10.62
C GLY A 194 6.35 -16.34 -11.64
N LYS A 195 5.76 -17.45 -11.19
CA LYS A 195 5.27 -18.54 -12.05
C LYS A 195 4.18 -18.09 -13.01
N MET A 196 3.19 -17.35 -12.52
CA MET A 196 2.10 -16.84 -13.35
C MET A 196 2.62 -15.91 -14.44
N LEU A 197 3.42 -14.90 -14.07
CA LEU A 197 3.97 -13.93 -15.02
C LEU A 197 4.87 -14.59 -16.08
N ALA A 198 5.72 -15.53 -15.68
CA ALA A 198 6.57 -16.25 -16.63
C ALA A 198 5.72 -17.08 -17.61
N SER A 199 4.66 -17.75 -17.14
CA SER A 199 3.72 -18.45 -18.02
C SER A 199 2.97 -17.52 -18.97
N GLN A 200 2.86 -16.24 -18.62
CA GLN A 200 2.25 -15.20 -19.45
C GLN A 200 3.27 -14.49 -20.34
N GLY A 201 4.54 -14.89 -20.36
CA GLY A 201 5.58 -14.35 -21.25
C GLY A 201 6.25 -13.09 -20.71
N PHE A 202 6.53 -13.03 -19.41
CA PHE A 202 7.38 -12.04 -18.76
C PHE A 202 8.62 -12.73 -18.18
N ILE A 203 9.71 -12.03 -18.04
CA ILE A 203 10.78 -12.43 -17.11
C ILE A 203 10.44 -11.82 -15.76
N ALA A 204 10.04 -12.67 -14.82
CA ALA A 204 9.67 -12.28 -13.47
C ALA A 204 10.83 -12.54 -12.50
N VAL A 205 11.17 -11.54 -11.71
CA VAL A 205 12.31 -11.57 -10.80
C VAL A 205 11.86 -11.19 -9.40
N SER A 206 12.26 -11.94 -8.38
CA SER A 206 12.11 -11.56 -6.98
C SER A 206 13.49 -11.38 -6.37
N ILE A 207 13.83 -10.16 -5.96
CA ILE A 207 15.14 -9.84 -5.39
C ILE A 207 15.17 -10.10 -3.90
N ASP A 208 16.34 -10.49 -3.39
CA ASP A 208 16.61 -10.69 -1.98
C ASP A 208 17.25 -9.45 -1.37
N GLU A 209 16.55 -8.83 -0.45
CA GLU A 209 17.03 -7.71 0.37
C GLU A 209 16.90 -8.01 1.88
N ASN A 210 16.81 -9.30 2.27
CA ASN A 210 16.59 -9.69 3.66
C ASN A 210 17.69 -9.20 4.63
N PHE A 211 18.89 -8.97 4.12
CA PHE A 211 19.99 -8.39 4.90
C PHE A 211 19.76 -6.93 5.32
N LEU A 212 18.80 -6.25 4.70
CA LEU A 212 18.31 -4.93 5.10
C LEU A 212 17.15 -4.99 6.12
N ASN A 213 16.60 -6.17 6.36
CA ASN A 213 15.49 -6.37 7.28
C ASN A 213 15.91 -6.22 8.75
N GLY A 214 14.98 -5.76 9.59
CA GLY A 214 15.18 -5.62 11.04
C GLY A 214 14.05 -6.27 11.84
N GLY A 215 14.39 -6.88 12.97
CA GLY A 215 13.47 -7.67 13.81
C GLY A 215 12.40 -6.88 14.58
N SER A 216 12.42 -5.55 14.55
CA SER A 216 11.33 -4.72 15.07
C SER A 216 11.33 -3.34 14.40
N SER A 217 10.15 -2.77 14.26
CA SER A 217 9.98 -1.38 13.80
C SER A 217 10.61 -0.34 14.73
N PHE A 218 10.95 -0.74 15.97
CA PHE A 218 11.54 0.11 17.00
C PHE A 218 13.05 0.30 16.88
N PHE A 219 13.77 -0.69 16.33
CA PHE A 219 15.21 -0.61 16.18
C PHE A 219 15.52 -0.75 14.69
N SER A 220 15.85 0.37 14.05
CA SER A 220 16.43 0.33 12.73
C SER A 220 17.63 -0.61 12.74
N SER A 221 17.56 -1.70 11.96
CA SER A 221 18.68 -2.63 11.79
C SER A 221 19.83 -2.00 11.01
N ILE A 222 19.64 -0.78 10.55
CA ILE A 222 20.53 -0.04 9.67
C ILE A 222 20.81 1.32 10.30
N GLU A 223 22.08 1.60 10.52
CA GLU A 223 22.59 2.90 10.91
C GLU A 223 23.03 3.68 9.65
N TYR A 224 23.12 5.00 9.76
CA TYR A 224 23.73 5.83 8.75
C TYR A 224 25.21 5.49 8.53
N GLY A 225 25.65 5.42 7.29
CA GLY A 225 27.06 5.28 6.92
C GLY A 225 27.86 6.56 7.19
N LYS A 226 29.08 6.62 6.65
CA LYS A 226 30.03 7.74 6.87
C LYS A 226 29.49 9.13 6.52
N ILE A 227 28.56 9.22 5.58
CA ILE A 227 27.98 10.47 5.07
C ILE A 227 27.13 11.20 6.13
N SER A 228 26.50 10.46 7.07
CA SER A 228 25.64 11.05 8.09
C SER A 228 26.33 12.02 9.05
N LYS A 229 27.65 11.91 9.20
CA LYS A 229 28.42 12.81 10.09
C LYS A 229 28.46 14.27 9.61
N ILE A 230 28.15 14.52 8.33
CA ILE A 230 28.21 15.84 7.70
C ILE A 230 26.89 16.61 7.86
N LYS A 231 25.77 15.93 8.15
CA LYS A 231 24.45 16.58 8.16
C LYS A 231 23.81 16.68 9.54
N LYS A 232 24.12 17.78 10.22
CA LYS A 232 23.42 18.26 11.43
C LYS A 232 21.99 18.76 11.12
N TYR A 233 21.56 18.77 9.85
CA TYR A 233 20.33 19.42 9.35
C TYR A 233 19.46 18.56 8.43
N SER A 234 19.76 17.27 8.23
CA SER A 234 18.90 16.40 7.43
C SER A 234 17.67 15.96 8.24
N LEU A 235 16.51 16.42 7.80
CA LEU A 235 15.19 15.99 8.29
C LEU A 235 14.75 14.65 7.69
N SER A 236 15.68 13.85 7.11
CA SER A 236 15.32 12.52 6.63
C SER A 236 14.89 11.64 7.80
N SER A 237 13.88 10.82 7.59
CA SER A 237 13.44 9.82 8.57
C SER A 237 14.61 8.93 8.98
N SER A 238 14.55 8.33 10.17
CA SER A 238 15.58 7.41 10.68
C SER A 238 15.85 6.22 9.74
N ASN A 239 14.94 5.92 8.82
CA ASN A 239 15.02 4.81 7.85
C ASN A 239 15.51 5.22 6.46
N GLY A 240 15.78 6.50 6.20
CA GLY A 240 16.18 7.00 4.87
C GLY A 240 17.29 6.19 4.18
N PRO A 241 18.39 5.82 4.87
CA PRO A 241 19.47 5.03 4.27
C PRO A 241 19.03 3.64 3.77
N GLU A 242 18.11 2.98 4.48
CA GLU A 242 17.57 1.68 4.06
C GLU A 242 16.85 1.79 2.73
N PHE A 243 15.98 2.79 2.57
CA PHE A 243 15.22 3.00 1.33
C PHE A 243 16.13 3.35 0.15
N ILE A 244 17.17 4.17 0.38
CA ILE A 244 18.21 4.46 -0.62
C ILE A 244 18.91 3.16 -1.04
N ALA A 245 19.31 2.33 -0.09
CA ALA A 245 20.01 1.07 -0.35
C ALA A 245 19.12 0.10 -1.16
N ARG A 246 17.86 -0.12 -0.75
CA ARG A 246 16.89 -0.93 -1.50
C ARG A 246 16.76 -0.46 -2.94
N SER A 247 16.63 0.85 -3.14
CA SER A 247 16.45 1.44 -4.47
C SER A 247 17.69 1.28 -5.36
N ILE A 248 18.89 1.38 -4.80
CA ILE A 248 20.12 1.14 -5.54
C ILE A 248 20.27 -0.35 -5.90
N ILE A 249 19.92 -1.27 -4.99
CA ILE A 249 19.96 -2.72 -5.26
C ILE A 249 19.02 -3.07 -6.43
N ILE A 250 17.83 -2.47 -6.50
CA ILE A 250 16.91 -2.61 -7.64
C ILE A 250 17.63 -2.22 -8.94
N LEU A 251 18.24 -1.04 -8.98
CA LEU A 251 18.88 -0.51 -10.18
C LEU A 251 20.16 -1.27 -10.55
N GLU A 252 20.98 -1.67 -9.59
CA GLU A 252 22.16 -2.50 -9.82
C GLU A 252 21.77 -3.91 -10.29
N THR A 253 20.65 -4.45 -9.83
CA THR A 253 20.12 -5.72 -10.38
C THR A 253 19.75 -5.57 -11.86
N LEU A 254 19.08 -4.47 -12.24
CA LEU A 254 18.78 -4.18 -13.65
C LEU A 254 20.06 -3.94 -14.46
N GLN A 255 21.07 -3.31 -13.86
CA GLN A 255 22.39 -3.16 -14.49
C GLN A 255 23.07 -4.51 -14.74
N GLN A 256 22.96 -5.43 -13.79
CA GLN A 256 23.48 -6.78 -13.98
C GLN A 256 22.74 -7.52 -15.11
N PHE A 257 21.42 -7.31 -15.26
CA PHE A 257 20.64 -7.86 -16.38
C PHE A 257 21.04 -7.25 -17.72
N ARG A 258 21.39 -5.96 -17.77
CA ARG A 258 21.97 -5.32 -18.96
C ARG A 258 23.25 -6.03 -19.38
N LEU A 259 24.16 -6.29 -18.45
CA LEU A 259 25.41 -7.03 -18.72
C LEU A 259 25.14 -8.46 -19.21
N TRP A 260 24.22 -9.17 -18.61
CA TRP A 260 23.86 -10.54 -19.08
C TRP A 260 23.24 -10.51 -20.48
N ASN A 261 22.43 -9.51 -20.76
CA ASN A 261 21.77 -9.35 -22.05
C ASN A 261 22.77 -9.10 -23.21
N GLU A 262 23.95 -8.56 -22.91
CA GLU A 262 25.01 -8.27 -23.86
C GLU A 262 26.02 -9.43 -24.03
N GLN A 263 26.13 -10.32 -23.06
CA GLN A 263 27.08 -11.43 -23.05
C GLN A 263 26.58 -12.64 -23.85
N LYS A 264 27.16 -12.92 -25.01
CA LYS A 264 26.78 -14.05 -25.90
C LYS A 264 26.81 -15.42 -25.23
N THR A 265 27.63 -15.60 -24.20
CA THR A 265 27.79 -16.85 -23.45
C THR A 265 26.80 -16.97 -22.30
N ASN A 266 26.06 -15.93 -21.99
CA ASN A 266 25.07 -15.92 -20.91
C ASN A 266 23.75 -16.52 -21.38
N GLU A 267 23.07 -17.25 -20.52
CA GLU A 267 21.75 -17.83 -20.76
C GLU A 267 20.71 -16.76 -21.15
N PHE A 268 20.87 -15.52 -20.64
CA PHE A 268 19.98 -14.40 -20.90
C PHE A 268 20.41 -13.49 -22.05
N TYR A 269 21.33 -13.91 -22.90
CA TYR A 269 21.74 -13.11 -24.07
C TYR A 269 20.54 -12.74 -24.94
N ASN A 270 20.30 -11.43 -25.14
CA ASN A 270 19.18 -10.85 -25.88
C ASN A 270 17.78 -11.29 -25.37
N LYS A 271 17.62 -11.65 -24.08
CA LYS A 271 16.32 -12.06 -23.54
C LYS A 271 15.56 -10.97 -22.76
N PHE A 272 16.26 -10.00 -22.17
CA PHE A 272 15.63 -8.93 -21.41
C PHE A 272 15.24 -7.75 -22.30
N ASP A 273 13.97 -7.38 -22.31
CA ASP A 273 13.53 -6.09 -22.81
C ASP A 273 13.62 -5.03 -21.70
N LEU A 274 14.80 -4.42 -21.56
CA LEU A 274 15.07 -3.40 -20.54
C LEU A 274 14.47 -2.03 -20.88
N SER A 275 13.83 -1.88 -22.04
CA SER A 275 13.02 -0.72 -22.38
C SER A 275 11.57 -0.84 -21.89
N ASN A 276 11.20 -1.99 -21.30
CA ASN A 276 9.83 -2.34 -20.96
C ASN A 276 9.75 -3.07 -19.61
N ILE A 277 9.88 -2.30 -18.51
CA ILE A 277 10.04 -2.81 -17.15
C ILE A 277 8.86 -2.41 -16.27
N GLY A 278 8.37 -3.37 -15.48
CA GLY A 278 7.47 -3.16 -14.36
C GLY A 278 8.17 -3.43 -13.02
N LEU A 279 7.93 -2.59 -12.03
CA LEU A 279 8.39 -2.80 -10.68
C LEU A 279 7.20 -3.05 -9.75
N MET A 280 7.27 -4.10 -8.94
CA MET A 280 6.33 -4.37 -7.86
C MET A 280 7.07 -4.27 -6.53
N GLY A 281 6.47 -3.58 -5.55
CA GLY A 281 7.01 -3.49 -4.21
C GLY A 281 5.96 -3.73 -3.13
N HIS A 282 6.33 -4.45 -2.09
CA HIS A 282 5.46 -4.71 -0.93
C HIS A 282 6.02 -4.01 0.31
N SER A 283 5.15 -3.36 1.09
CA SER A 283 5.57 -2.65 2.30
C SER A 283 6.66 -1.60 2.00
N ARG A 284 7.80 -1.61 2.69
CA ARG A 284 8.96 -0.75 2.38
C ARG A 284 9.47 -0.91 0.93
N GLY A 285 9.30 -2.10 0.34
CA GLY A 285 9.58 -2.32 -1.09
C GLY A 285 8.71 -1.45 -2.00
N GLY A 286 7.45 -1.16 -1.59
CA GLY A 286 6.56 -0.26 -2.32
C GLY A 286 7.10 1.15 -2.44
N GLU A 287 7.71 1.69 -1.40
CA GLU A 287 8.38 2.99 -1.46
C GLU A 287 9.72 2.90 -2.20
N ALA A 288 10.46 1.80 -2.03
CA ALA A 288 11.76 1.61 -2.70
C ALA A 288 11.64 1.62 -4.22
N ILE A 289 10.58 1.05 -4.82
CA ILE A 289 10.37 1.09 -6.27
C ILE A 289 10.11 2.50 -6.79
N VAL A 290 9.44 3.36 -5.99
CA VAL A 290 9.22 4.78 -6.32
C VAL A 290 10.55 5.52 -6.35
N ILE A 291 11.39 5.31 -5.34
CA ILE A 291 12.71 5.93 -5.24
C ILE A 291 13.62 5.42 -6.37
N ALA A 292 13.59 4.13 -6.67
CA ALA A 292 14.34 3.55 -7.80
C ALA A 292 13.91 4.16 -9.14
N TYR A 293 12.60 4.37 -9.37
CA TYR A 293 12.11 5.07 -10.57
C TYR A 293 12.69 6.48 -10.69
N LEU A 294 12.78 7.24 -9.58
CA LEU A 294 13.36 8.57 -9.58
C LEU A 294 14.88 8.52 -9.79
N PHE A 295 15.60 7.65 -9.08
CA PHE A 295 17.05 7.50 -9.20
C PHE A 295 17.49 7.03 -10.59
N ASN A 296 16.64 6.25 -11.26
CA ASN A 296 16.87 5.78 -12.63
C ASN A 296 17.14 6.90 -13.65
N LYS A 297 16.66 8.12 -13.37
CA LYS A 297 16.80 9.30 -14.24
C LYS A 297 17.87 10.27 -13.75
N LEU A 298 18.55 9.98 -12.65
CA LEU A 298 19.54 10.86 -12.03
C LEU A 298 20.96 10.36 -12.27
N ASN A 299 21.90 11.31 -12.27
CA ASN A 299 23.33 11.02 -12.38
C ASN A 299 24.02 10.93 -11.00
N PHE A 300 23.34 11.34 -9.94
CA PHE A 300 23.88 11.37 -8.59
C PHE A 300 22.77 11.24 -7.55
N LEU A 301 23.13 10.81 -6.34
CA LEU A 301 22.21 10.73 -5.22
C LEU A 301 21.81 12.15 -4.77
N PRO A 302 20.52 12.49 -4.73
CA PRO A 302 20.03 13.71 -4.11
C PRO A 302 20.56 13.84 -2.68
N ASP A 303 20.77 15.07 -2.18
CA ASP A 303 21.42 15.35 -0.89
C ASP A 303 22.95 15.10 -0.83
N TYR A 304 23.52 14.27 -1.72
CA TYR A 304 24.96 13.93 -1.75
C TYR A 304 25.53 13.94 -3.17
N PRO A 305 25.34 15.00 -3.94
CA PRO A 305 25.65 15.00 -5.38
C PRO A 305 27.13 14.87 -5.71
N SER A 306 28.03 15.26 -4.77
CA SER A 306 29.49 15.17 -4.97
C SER A 306 30.06 13.80 -4.60
N ASP A 307 29.34 13.00 -3.81
CA ASP A 307 29.92 11.84 -3.13
C ASP A 307 29.43 10.51 -3.71
N ILE A 308 28.23 10.50 -4.31
CA ILE A 308 27.65 9.28 -4.86
C ILE A 308 27.12 9.55 -6.27
N LEU A 309 27.86 9.02 -7.26
CA LEU A 309 27.46 9.03 -8.66
C LEU A 309 26.72 7.75 -9.00
N PHE A 310 25.70 7.84 -9.84
CA PHE A 310 24.97 6.69 -10.38
C PHE A 310 25.55 6.23 -11.72
N ASN A 311 25.36 4.96 -12.03
CA ASN A 311 25.89 4.32 -13.24
C ASN A 311 25.09 4.62 -14.52
N ASN A 312 24.47 5.79 -14.64
CA ASN A 312 23.63 6.17 -15.78
C ASN A 312 22.63 5.07 -16.14
N TYR A 313 21.75 4.74 -15.20
CA TYR A 313 20.83 3.62 -15.30
C TYR A 313 19.90 3.71 -16.50
N ASN A 314 19.08 4.72 -16.57
CA ASN A 314 18.18 5.08 -17.66
C ASN A 314 17.40 3.86 -18.27
N PHE A 315 16.84 3.03 -17.41
CA PHE A 315 16.02 1.88 -17.79
C PHE A 315 14.59 2.32 -18.16
N GLY A 316 13.93 1.55 -19.03
CA GLY A 316 12.54 1.79 -19.44
C GLY A 316 11.51 1.34 -18.40
N ILE A 317 11.55 1.91 -17.18
CA ILE A 317 10.56 1.63 -16.14
C ILE A 317 9.25 2.35 -16.50
N LYS A 318 8.19 1.59 -16.78
CA LYS A 318 6.90 2.11 -17.26
C LYS A 318 5.78 2.01 -16.24
N VAL A 319 5.88 1.10 -15.28
CA VAL A 319 4.81 0.83 -14.33
C VAL A 319 5.34 0.50 -12.95
N LEU A 320 4.66 1.04 -11.93
CA LEU A 320 4.91 0.80 -10.52
C LEU A 320 3.67 0.16 -9.88
N PHE A 321 3.85 -0.93 -9.16
CA PHE A 321 2.79 -1.61 -8.43
C PHE A 321 3.17 -1.74 -6.96
N SER A 322 2.43 -1.09 -6.07
CA SER A 322 2.67 -1.14 -4.63
C SER A 322 1.59 -1.95 -3.91
N ILE A 323 1.99 -2.81 -2.99
CA ILE A 323 1.11 -3.53 -2.08
C ILE A 323 1.46 -3.14 -0.64
N GLY A 324 0.50 -2.60 0.12
CA GLY A 324 0.70 -2.18 1.50
C GLY A 324 1.90 -1.25 1.69
N GLY A 325 2.16 -0.37 0.71
CA GLY A 325 3.38 0.45 0.67
C GLY A 325 3.44 1.48 1.78
N THR A 326 4.67 1.79 2.21
CA THR A 326 4.98 2.88 3.15
C THR A 326 5.15 4.22 2.42
N ASP A 327 5.17 5.31 3.20
CA ASP A 327 5.44 6.65 2.72
C ASP A 327 6.41 7.38 3.67
N ASP A 328 7.14 8.38 3.14
CA ASP A 328 8.07 9.23 3.89
C ASP A 328 9.24 8.52 4.57
N GLY A 329 9.56 7.32 4.15
CA GLY A 329 10.79 6.65 4.54
C GLY A 329 12.04 7.36 4.01
N TYR A 330 11.94 7.97 2.83
CA TYR A 330 12.96 8.83 2.25
C TYR A 330 12.37 10.14 1.74
N MET A 331 12.79 11.24 2.36
CA MET A 331 12.38 12.61 1.99
C MET A 331 13.64 13.46 1.70
N PRO A 332 14.09 13.54 0.45
CA PRO A 332 15.24 14.39 0.10
C PRO A 332 14.92 15.86 0.41
N LEU A 333 15.86 16.55 1.08
CA LEU A 333 15.69 17.92 1.54
C LEU A 333 14.43 18.16 2.39
N GLY A 334 13.92 17.11 3.06
CA GLY A 334 12.72 17.19 3.89
C GLY A 334 11.41 17.34 3.10
N ARG A 335 11.38 16.96 1.84
CA ARG A 335 10.20 17.07 0.96
C ARG A 335 9.73 15.70 0.50
N SER A 336 8.42 15.53 0.42
CA SER A 336 7.82 14.34 -0.19
C SER A 336 8.22 14.22 -1.67
N LEU A 337 8.38 12.99 -2.13
CA LEU A 337 8.77 12.70 -3.50
C LEU A 337 7.66 13.10 -4.48
N GLN A 338 8.03 13.82 -5.54
CA GLN A 338 7.14 14.18 -6.65
C GLN A 338 7.41 13.26 -7.84
N LEU A 339 6.35 12.68 -8.40
CA LEU A 339 6.40 11.76 -9.53
C LEU A 339 5.74 12.36 -10.76
N TYR A 340 6.23 11.98 -11.93
CA TYR A 340 5.68 12.42 -13.22
C TYR A 340 5.61 11.27 -14.22
N ASP A 341 4.53 11.22 -14.97
CA ASP A 341 4.37 10.45 -16.22
C ASP A 341 4.77 8.97 -16.11
N VAL A 342 4.25 8.29 -15.09
CA VAL A 342 4.38 6.84 -14.90
C VAL A 342 3.03 6.25 -14.53
N THR A 343 2.74 5.05 -15.00
CA THR A 343 1.54 4.32 -14.54
C THR A 343 1.80 3.73 -13.16
N MET A 344 0.86 3.95 -12.21
CA MET A 344 0.99 3.46 -10.84
C MET A 344 -0.31 2.86 -10.32
N LEU A 345 -0.21 1.68 -9.71
CA LEU A 345 -1.28 1.03 -8.95
C LEU A 345 -0.83 0.81 -7.51
N ALA A 346 -1.71 1.09 -6.56
CA ALA A 346 -1.51 0.74 -5.15
C ALA A 346 -2.66 -0.12 -4.63
N ILE A 347 -2.35 -1.24 -3.98
CA ILE A 347 -3.30 -2.07 -3.23
C ILE A 347 -2.99 -1.97 -1.75
N HIS A 348 -4.03 -1.85 -0.92
CA HIS A 348 -3.89 -1.83 0.54
C HIS A 348 -4.99 -2.64 1.21
N GLY A 349 -4.63 -3.40 2.25
CA GLY A 349 -5.58 -4.14 3.08
C GLY A 349 -6.20 -3.26 4.16
N ILE A 350 -7.52 -3.28 4.35
CA ILE A 350 -8.17 -2.52 5.44
C ILE A 350 -7.79 -3.10 6.82
N TYR A 351 -7.52 -4.40 6.88
CA TYR A 351 -7.06 -5.07 8.11
C TYR A 351 -5.53 -5.19 8.20
N ASP A 352 -4.80 -4.30 7.50
CA ASP A 352 -3.35 -4.22 7.60
C ASP A 352 -2.94 -3.80 9.02
N GLY A 353 -2.29 -4.71 9.75
CA GLY A 353 -1.85 -4.51 11.13
C GLY A 353 -0.44 -3.94 11.26
N ASP A 354 0.34 -3.90 10.19
CA ASP A 354 1.69 -3.31 10.15
C ASP A 354 1.64 -1.87 9.63
N VAL A 355 1.10 -1.65 8.43
CA VAL A 355 0.83 -0.33 7.85
C VAL A 355 -0.65 -0.03 8.02
N THR A 356 -1.05 0.45 9.21
CA THR A 356 -2.45 0.52 9.64
C THR A 356 -3.32 1.53 8.89
N SER A 357 -2.73 2.37 8.05
CA SER A 357 -3.44 3.33 7.19
C SER A 357 -2.86 3.32 5.78
N PHE A 358 -3.64 3.73 4.79
CA PHE A 358 -3.24 3.73 3.38
C PHE A 358 -2.23 4.85 3.07
N LEU A 359 -1.07 4.82 3.74
CA LEU A 359 -0.05 5.87 3.64
C LEU A 359 0.41 6.09 2.19
N PHE A 360 0.50 5.02 1.40
CA PHE A 360 0.94 5.10 0.01
C PHE A 360 -0.01 5.91 -0.90
N GLN A 361 -1.22 6.20 -0.44
CA GLN A 361 -2.17 7.06 -1.18
C GLN A 361 -1.56 8.45 -1.48
N SER A 362 -0.73 8.97 -0.58
CA SER A 362 0.00 10.23 -0.78
C SER A 362 0.94 10.21 -2.00
N LYS A 363 1.54 9.05 -2.34
CA LYS A 363 2.36 8.89 -3.55
C LYS A 363 1.52 9.01 -4.82
N LEU A 364 0.28 8.48 -4.79
CA LEU A 364 -0.67 8.64 -5.90
C LEU A 364 -1.10 10.11 -6.05
N THR A 365 -1.35 10.81 -4.95
CA THR A 365 -1.66 12.25 -4.97
C THR A 365 -0.50 13.06 -5.56
N ASN A 366 0.74 12.72 -5.19
CA ASN A 366 1.95 13.39 -5.67
C ASN A 366 2.34 13.00 -7.11
N LEU A 367 1.73 11.98 -7.70
CA LEU A 367 1.95 11.65 -9.11
C LEU A 367 1.12 12.59 -9.99
N LYS A 368 1.79 13.32 -10.87
CA LYS A 368 1.17 14.26 -11.84
C LYS A 368 1.45 13.81 -13.27
N PHE A 369 0.51 14.08 -14.16
CA PHE A 369 0.67 13.87 -15.59
C PHE A 369 0.93 15.21 -16.26
N THR A 370 1.97 15.27 -17.11
CA THR A 370 2.32 16.50 -17.83
C THR A 370 1.60 16.56 -19.17
N SER A 371 1.29 17.77 -19.64
CA SER A 371 0.64 17.98 -20.93
C SER A 371 1.48 17.54 -22.14
N ASN A 372 2.77 17.28 -21.93
CA ASN A 372 3.71 16.85 -22.97
C ASN A 372 3.88 15.33 -23.04
N THR A 373 3.19 14.57 -22.18
CA THR A 373 3.29 13.11 -22.24
C THR A 373 2.62 12.61 -23.51
N THR A 374 3.35 11.81 -24.29
CA THR A 374 2.82 11.14 -25.49
C THR A 374 2.28 9.75 -25.16
N ASN A 375 2.57 9.26 -23.96
CA ASN A 375 2.15 7.95 -23.48
C ASN A 375 0.93 8.09 -22.58
N TYR A 376 -0.04 7.21 -22.78
CA TYR A 376 -1.15 7.07 -21.86
C TYR A 376 -0.64 6.52 -20.53
N ASN A 377 -0.87 7.25 -19.44
CA ASN A 377 -0.56 6.85 -18.08
C ASN A 377 -1.80 6.98 -17.19
N PHE A 378 -1.85 6.20 -16.13
CA PHE A 378 -2.89 6.32 -15.11
C PHE A 378 -2.33 6.05 -13.71
N LYS A 379 -3.07 6.49 -12.72
CA LYS A 379 -2.88 6.14 -11.32
C LYS A 379 -4.18 5.61 -10.74
N ALA A 380 -4.08 4.50 -10.01
CA ALA A 380 -5.22 3.82 -9.41
C ALA A 380 -4.89 3.32 -8.01
N SER A 381 -5.91 3.23 -7.16
CA SER A 381 -5.81 2.56 -5.88
C SER A 381 -6.92 1.53 -5.70
N LEU A 382 -6.63 0.51 -4.91
CA LEU A 382 -7.62 -0.48 -4.46
C LEU A 382 -7.47 -0.71 -2.97
N TYR A 383 -8.52 -0.39 -2.21
CA TYR A 383 -8.60 -0.71 -0.81
C TYR A 383 -9.45 -1.96 -0.63
N VAL A 384 -8.87 -3.01 -0.03
CA VAL A 384 -9.47 -4.35 0.06
C VAL A 384 -9.88 -4.62 1.49
N HIS A 385 -11.19 -4.76 1.73
CA HIS A 385 -11.69 -5.16 3.03
C HIS A 385 -11.29 -6.61 3.34
N GLN A 386 -11.10 -6.95 4.61
CA GLN A 386 -10.64 -8.26 5.07
C GLN A 386 -9.21 -8.66 4.65
N ALA A 387 -8.48 -7.86 3.88
CA ALA A 387 -7.09 -8.13 3.57
C ALA A 387 -6.17 -7.56 4.66
N ASN A 388 -5.12 -8.31 5.04
CA ASN A 388 -4.07 -7.88 5.96
C ASN A 388 -2.77 -7.54 5.21
N HIS A 389 -1.72 -7.18 5.93
CA HIS A 389 -0.40 -6.88 5.35
C HIS A 389 0.28 -8.16 4.82
N GLY A 390 0.41 -9.17 5.66
CA GLY A 390 1.33 -10.28 5.44
C GLY A 390 0.92 -11.27 4.36
N GLN A 391 -0.37 -11.59 4.20
CA GLN A 391 -0.80 -12.69 3.33
C GLN A 391 -0.60 -12.46 1.83
N PHE A 392 -0.25 -11.26 1.39
CA PHE A 392 0.23 -11.00 0.02
C PHE A 392 1.60 -11.66 -0.26
N ASN A 393 2.34 -12.00 0.79
CA ASN A 393 3.55 -12.80 0.75
C ASN A 393 3.31 -14.14 1.45
N ARG A 394 3.60 -15.26 0.79
CA ARG A 394 3.34 -16.61 1.35
C ARG A 394 4.04 -16.88 2.67
N ASN A 395 5.18 -16.25 2.90
CA ASN A 395 6.00 -16.53 4.08
C ASN A 395 5.61 -15.67 5.29
N TRP A 396 5.02 -14.48 5.08
CA TRP A 396 4.70 -13.57 6.18
C TRP A 396 3.43 -13.97 6.93
N GLY A 397 2.47 -14.57 6.23
CA GLY A 397 1.32 -15.19 6.85
C GLY A 397 0.26 -14.21 7.36
N ARG A 398 -0.53 -14.70 8.32
CA ARG A 398 -1.76 -14.07 8.81
C ARG A 398 -1.52 -13.00 9.89
N TYR A 399 -0.38 -13.04 10.53
CA TYR A 399 -0.05 -12.16 11.64
C TYR A 399 0.95 -11.10 11.17
N ASP A 400 0.54 -9.84 11.12
CA ASP A 400 1.32 -8.75 10.57
C ASP A 400 2.42 -8.23 11.50
N LEU A 401 2.47 -8.70 12.74
CA LEU A 401 3.42 -8.24 13.76
C LEU A 401 4.37 -9.36 14.18
N ASN A 402 5.45 -8.97 14.83
CA ASN A 402 6.45 -9.90 15.37
C ASN A 402 5.87 -10.87 16.41
N PRO A 403 6.46 -12.08 16.56
CA PRO A 403 6.05 -13.04 17.56
C PRO A 403 5.98 -12.43 18.97
N GLY A 404 4.89 -12.70 19.68
CA GLY A 404 4.60 -12.16 21.02
C GLY A 404 3.65 -10.96 20.99
N ILE A 405 3.71 -10.09 19.99
CA ILE A 405 2.77 -8.97 19.78
C ILE A 405 1.66 -9.37 18.81
N ASN A 406 1.94 -10.25 17.87
CA ASN A 406 1.01 -10.77 16.88
C ASN A 406 -0.27 -11.36 17.49
N GLN A 407 -0.21 -11.88 18.72
CA GLN A 407 -1.36 -12.44 19.44
C GLN A 407 -2.41 -11.37 19.82
N PHE A 408 -2.10 -10.09 19.68
CA PHE A 408 -3.06 -9.00 19.91
C PHE A 408 -3.85 -8.60 18.66
N ILE A 409 -3.46 -9.09 17.47
CA ILE A 409 -4.18 -8.83 16.22
C ILE A 409 -5.48 -9.62 16.21
N ASN A 410 -6.55 -8.96 15.77
CA ASN A 410 -7.84 -9.58 15.46
C ASN A 410 -7.77 -10.20 14.06
N VAL A 411 -7.38 -11.47 13.99
CA VAL A 411 -7.22 -12.16 12.69
C VAL A 411 -8.51 -12.84 12.19
N ARG A 412 -9.57 -12.83 12.97
CA ARG A 412 -10.79 -13.57 12.66
C ARG A 412 -11.51 -13.05 11.41
N PRO A 413 -11.65 -11.73 11.18
CA PRO A 413 -12.30 -11.22 9.99
C PRO A 413 -11.41 -11.25 8.72
N ILE A 414 -10.12 -11.64 8.83
CA ILE A 414 -9.19 -11.63 7.70
C ILE A 414 -9.53 -12.78 6.74
N MET A 415 -9.59 -12.45 5.42
CA MET A 415 -9.79 -13.42 4.35
C MET A 415 -8.66 -14.46 4.29
N THR A 416 -8.87 -15.53 3.55
CA THR A 416 -7.84 -16.56 3.38
C THR A 416 -6.65 -16.02 2.59
N MET A 417 -5.48 -16.65 2.76
CA MET A 417 -4.27 -16.30 2.01
C MET A 417 -4.48 -16.50 0.50
N GLU A 418 -5.19 -17.54 0.12
CA GLU A 418 -5.49 -17.87 -1.27
C GLU A 418 -6.33 -16.79 -1.93
N GLU A 419 -7.38 -16.31 -1.25
CA GLU A 419 -8.22 -15.21 -1.73
C GLU A 419 -7.42 -13.91 -1.88
N GLN A 420 -6.60 -13.57 -0.88
CA GLN A 420 -5.79 -12.36 -0.90
C GLN A 420 -4.72 -12.40 -2.01
N GLN A 421 -4.05 -13.55 -2.20
CA GLN A 421 -3.12 -13.76 -3.29
C GLN A 421 -3.80 -13.78 -4.67
N HIS A 422 -5.04 -14.26 -4.73
CA HIS A 422 -5.82 -14.22 -5.97
C HIS A 422 -6.09 -12.79 -6.44
N ILE A 423 -6.43 -11.87 -5.53
CA ILE A 423 -6.54 -10.44 -5.82
C ILE A 423 -5.23 -9.90 -6.40
N SER A 424 -4.09 -10.23 -5.77
CA SER A 424 -2.78 -9.82 -6.27
C SER A 424 -2.49 -10.34 -7.68
N LYS A 425 -2.84 -11.60 -7.96
CA LYS A 425 -2.69 -12.21 -9.30
C LYS A 425 -3.51 -11.45 -10.35
N ILE A 426 -4.78 -11.16 -10.06
CA ILE A 426 -5.68 -10.45 -10.96
C ILE A 426 -5.09 -9.07 -11.31
N TYR A 427 -4.80 -8.26 -10.32
CA TYR A 427 -4.36 -6.88 -10.55
C TYR A 427 -2.93 -6.80 -11.09
N MET A 428 -2.01 -7.65 -10.62
CA MET A 428 -0.63 -7.70 -11.13
C MET A 428 -0.59 -8.10 -12.60
N SER A 429 -1.29 -9.18 -12.96
CA SER A 429 -1.34 -9.66 -14.33
C SER A 429 -2.01 -8.63 -15.25
N ALA A 430 -3.19 -8.12 -14.86
CA ALA A 430 -3.90 -7.13 -15.65
C ALA A 430 -3.04 -5.89 -15.91
N LEU A 431 -2.37 -5.38 -14.87
CA LEU A 431 -1.52 -4.17 -14.95
C LEU A 431 -0.32 -4.38 -15.88
N MET A 432 0.41 -5.49 -15.68
CA MET A 432 1.62 -5.76 -16.49
C MET A 432 1.26 -6.06 -17.95
N ASN A 433 0.17 -6.79 -18.20
CA ASN A 433 -0.30 -7.03 -19.57
C ASN A 433 -0.83 -5.75 -20.24
N PHE A 434 -1.54 -4.89 -19.50
CA PHE A 434 -1.99 -3.60 -20.01
C PHE A 434 -0.81 -2.71 -20.41
N VAL A 435 0.12 -2.44 -19.47
CA VAL A 435 1.17 -1.44 -19.68
C VAL A 435 2.31 -1.98 -20.54
N LEU A 436 2.78 -3.21 -20.30
CA LEU A 436 3.98 -3.75 -20.93
C LEU A 436 3.68 -4.53 -22.23
N LYS A 437 2.41 -4.93 -22.45
CA LYS A 437 1.97 -5.68 -23.65
C LYS A 437 0.82 -5.04 -24.39
N ASN A 438 0.43 -3.82 -23.98
CA ASN A 438 -0.63 -3.05 -24.63
C ASN A 438 -1.98 -3.79 -24.74
N GLN A 439 -2.34 -4.61 -23.72
CA GLN A 439 -3.62 -5.29 -23.67
C GLN A 439 -4.68 -4.37 -23.05
N THR A 440 -5.20 -3.47 -23.86
CA THR A 440 -6.03 -2.33 -23.45
C THR A 440 -7.37 -2.71 -22.79
N HIS A 441 -7.90 -3.90 -23.04
CA HIS A 441 -9.15 -4.39 -22.46
C HIS A 441 -9.12 -4.52 -20.93
N TYR A 442 -7.94 -4.61 -20.32
CA TYR A 442 -7.80 -4.62 -18.86
C TYR A 442 -7.97 -3.24 -18.20
N ARG A 443 -8.01 -2.15 -18.98
CA ARG A 443 -8.21 -0.79 -18.46
C ARG A 443 -9.46 -0.69 -17.58
N LEU A 444 -10.54 -1.35 -17.97
CA LEU A 444 -11.83 -1.36 -17.26
C LEU A 444 -11.68 -1.76 -15.78
N LEU A 445 -10.78 -2.71 -15.48
CA LEU A 445 -10.55 -3.19 -14.11
C LEU A 445 -9.98 -2.11 -13.18
N PHE A 446 -9.18 -1.19 -13.74
CA PHE A 446 -8.57 -0.10 -12.98
C PHE A 446 -9.52 1.09 -12.85
N GLU A 447 -10.33 1.34 -13.87
CA GLU A 447 -11.35 2.38 -13.84
C GLU A 447 -12.46 2.08 -12.82
N ASP A 448 -12.86 0.81 -12.74
CA ASP A 448 -13.90 0.35 -11.82
C ASP A 448 -13.72 -1.14 -11.50
N TYR A 449 -13.44 -1.45 -10.22
CA TYR A 449 -13.24 -2.83 -9.77
C TYR A 449 -14.43 -3.75 -10.09
N ARG A 450 -15.65 -3.19 -10.24
CA ARG A 450 -16.87 -3.97 -10.52
C ARG A 450 -16.79 -4.71 -11.85
N SER A 451 -15.99 -4.24 -12.80
CA SER A 451 -15.72 -4.94 -14.07
C SER A 451 -15.04 -6.31 -13.88
N GLY A 452 -14.38 -6.50 -12.74
CA GLY A 452 -13.69 -7.73 -12.37
C GLY A 452 -14.43 -8.62 -11.37
N LEU A 453 -15.65 -8.28 -10.94
CA LEU A 453 -16.39 -9.01 -9.89
C LEU A 453 -16.62 -10.50 -10.18
N LEU A 454 -16.60 -10.92 -11.44
CA LEU A 454 -16.68 -12.34 -11.79
C LEU A 454 -15.48 -13.16 -11.31
N TYR A 455 -14.36 -12.50 -11.05
CA TYR A 455 -13.09 -13.14 -10.72
C TYR A 455 -12.58 -12.74 -9.32
N LEU A 456 -13.05 -11.61 -8.77
CA LEU A 456 -12.62 -11.11 -7.47
C LEU A 456 -13.31 -11.86 -6.32
N PRO A 457 -12.62 -12.14 -5.21
CA PRO A 457 -13.24 -12.64 -3.98
C PRO A 457 -14.37 -11.75 -3.47
N TYR A 458 -15.33 -12.34 -2.80
CA TYR A 458 -16.50 -11.65 -2.27
C TYR A 458 -16.15 -10.87 -0.99
N THR A 459 -15.89 -9.58 -1.13
CA THR A 459 -15.63 -8.62 -0.05
C THR A 459 -15.93 -7.20 -0.53
N ASN A 460 -15.79 -6.19 0.34
CA ASN A 460 -15.88 -4.79 -0.07
C ASN A 460 -14.57 -4.31 -0.70
N TYR A 461 -14.70 -3.57 -1.79
CA TYR A 461 -13.61 -2.90 -2.47
C TYR A 461 -13.93 -1.42 -2.62
N ILE A 462 -12.92 -0.57 -2.49
CA ILE A 462 -13.00 0.85 -2.81
C ILE A 462 -11.84 1.16 -3.75
N SER A 463 -12.12 1.77 -4.90
CA SER A 463 -11.11 2.07 -5.90
C SER A 463 -11.13 3.52 -6.31
N THR A 464 -9.94 4.07 -6.56
CA THR A 464 -9.75 5.37 -7.20
C THR A 464 -9.03 5.20 -8.53
N PHE A 465 -9.33 6.09 -9.47
CA PHE A 465 -8.70 6.10 -10.79
C PHE A 465 -8.60 7.51 -11.34
N GLN A 466 -7.43 7.85 -11.90
CA GLN A 466 -7.18 9.05 -12.68
C GLN A 466 -6.22 8.72 -13.83
N ASP A 467 -6.36 9.37 -14.98
CA ASP A 467 -5.45 9.15 -16.11
C ASP A 467 -4.91 10.46 -16.71
N SER A 468 -4.03 10.31 -17.70
CA SER A 468 -3.40 11.45 -18.37
C SER A 468 -4.28 12.20 -19.36
N ASN A 469 -5.51 11.69 -19.62
CA ASN A 469 -6.47 12.27 -20.58
C ASN A 469 -7.57 13.06 -19.86
N GLU A 470 -7.23 13.80 -18.81
CA GLU A 470 -8.18 14.52 -17.98
C GLU A 470 -7.91 16.03 -17.99
N ILE A 471 -9.00 16.83 -18.05
CA ILE A 471 -8.97 18.25 -17.77
C ILE A 471 -9.54 18.47 -16.36
N ILE A 472 -8.74 19.04 -15.47
CA ILE A 472 -9.14 19.31 -14.08
C ILE A 472 -10.14 20.46 -14.07
N ILE A 473 -11.33 20.21 -13.54
CA ILE A 473 -12.34 21.24 -13.23
C ILE A 473 -12.06 21.82 -11.84
N ALA A 474 -11.91 20.96 -10.81
CA ALA A 474 -11.63 21.38 -9.45
C ALA A 474 -10.85 20.29 -8.69
N ASP A 475 -9.77 20.69 -8.04
CA ASP A 475 -8.92 19.85 -7.17
C ASP A 475 -8.89 20.32 -5.72
N PHE A 476 -9.56 21.44 -5.41
CA PHE A 476 -9.71 22.06 -4.09
C PHE A 476 -8.41 22.33 -3.31
N GLU A 477 -7.25 22.26 -3.94
CA GLU A 477 -5.93 22.44 -3.28
C GLU A 477 -5.66 23.88 -2.81
N ASN A 478 -6.39 24.86 -3.37
CA ASN A 478 -6.23 26.28 -3.02
C ASN A 478 -7.04 26.72 -1.78
N TYR A 479 -7.67 25.80 -1.05
CA TYR A 479 -8.51 26.06 0.13
C TYR A 479 -9.71 26.97 -0.09
N ASP A 480 -9.87 27.57 -1.26
CA ASP A 480 -11.00 28.42 -1.61
C ASP A 480 -12.03 27.64 -2.45
N VAL A 481 -13.04 27.14 -1.76
CA VAL A 481 -14.12 26.35 -2.39
C VAL A 481 -15.15 27.24 -3.12
N THR A 482 -14.95 28.56 -3.13
CA THR A 482 -15.79 29.52 -3.87
C THR A 482 -15.18 29.93 -5.20
N VAL A 483 -13.87 29.74 -5.34
CA VAL A 483 -13.12 29.99 -6.57
C VAL A 483 -12.60 28.65 -7.06
N GLY A 484 -13.27 28.04 -8.01
CA GLY A 484 -12.77 26.82 -8.64
C GLY A 484 -11.40 27.01 -9.30
N THR A 485 -10.97 26.06 -10.09
CA THR A 485 -9.77 26.19 -10.92
C THR A 485 -9.92 27.31 -11.96
N ILE A 486 -8.86 27.58 -12.71
CA ILE A 486 -8.83 28.60 -13.79
C ILE A 486 -9.99 28.45 -14.79
N ILE A 487 -10.56 27.25 -14.94
CA ILE A 487 -11.65 27.00 -15.89
C ILE A 487 -13.06 27.17 -15.30
N CYS A 488 -13.18 27.41 -13.99
CA CYS A 488 -14.47 27.72 -13.35
C CYS A 488 -14.78 29.22 -13.48
N SER A 489 -16.03 29.54 -13.85
CA SER A 489 -16.50 30.94 -13.91
C SER A 489 -17.17 31.38 -12.63
N LYS A 490 -17.95 30.49 -11.99
CA LYS A 490 -18.77 30.82 -10.83
C LYS A 490 -19.13 29.54 -10.06
N ILE A 491 -19.18 29.68 -8.73
CA ILE A 491 -19.74 28.68 -7.83
C ILE A 491 -20.96 29.25 -7.15
N ASN A 492 -22.09 28.55 -7.19
CA ASN A 492 -23.32 28.90 -6.48
C ASN A 492 -23.57 27.87 -5.38
N ILE A 493 -24.05 28.38 -4.23
CA ILE A 493 -24.30 27.55 -3.04
C ILE A 493 -25.71 27.87 -2.54
N THR A 494 -26.48 26.81 -2.25
CA THR A 494 -27.85 26.95 -1.74
C THR A 494 -28.09 25.91 -0.65
N ASN A 495 -28.64 26.34 0.49
CA ASN A 495 -29.08 25.48 1.60
C ASN A 495 -28.05 24.47 2.09
N LEU A 496 -26.76 24.83 2.07
CA LEU A 496 -25.68 24.00 2.66
C LEU A 496 -25.33 24.51 4.05
N LEU A 497 -25.29 23.61 5.03
CA LEU A 497 -24.80 23.83 6.39
C LEU A 497 -23.28 23.92 6.42
N LEU A 498 -22.64 23.00 5.71
CA LEU A 498 -21.17 22.95 5.52
C LEU A 498 -20.85 22.94 4.04
N TRP A 499 -19.89 23.75 3.65
CA TRP A 499 -19.23 23.79 2.36
C TRP A 499 -17.83 24.39 2.60
N SER A 500 -16.86 23.56 2.77
CA SER A 500 -15.51 24.00 3.15
C SER A 500 -14.44 23.10 2.56
N SER A 501 -13.24 23.62 2.46
CA SER A 501 -12.06 22.80 2.20
C SER A 501 -11.62 22.12 3.49
N VAL A 502 -11.38 20.81 3.43
CA VAL A 502 -10.87 19.99 4.54
C VAL A 502 -9.63 19.24 4.07
N TYR A 503 -8.54 19.38 4.79
CA TYR A 503 -7.33 18.60 4.51
C TYR A 503 -7.47 17.18 5.07
N VAL A 504 -7.31 16.18 4.21
CA VAL A 504 -7.40 14.77 4.58
C VAL A 504 -5.98 14.16 4.58
N GLU A 505 -5.46 13.91 5.77
CA GLU A 505 -4.06 13.53 6.02
C GLU A 505 -3.60 12.30 5.20
N VAL A 506 -4.45 11.26 5.10
CA VAL A 506 -4.11 10.03 4.35
C VAL A 506 -3.88 10.32 2.86
N TYR A 507 -4.67 11.23 2.29
CA TYR A 507 -4.55 11.62 0.89
C TYR A 507 -3.53 12.75 0.68
N ARG A 508 -3.17 13.49 1.75
CA ARG A 508 -2.39 14.73 1.68
C ARG A 508 -2.95 15.71 0.65
N SER A 509 -4.25 15.80 0.61
CA SER A 509 -5.01 16.59 -0.35
C SER A 509 -6.12 17.35 0.38
N SER A 510 -6.44 18.53 -0.10
CA SER A 510 -7.60 19.29 0.35
C SER A 510 -8.81 18.88 -0.47
N MET A 511 -9.95 18.67 0.18
CA MET A 511 -11.18 18.17 -0.42
C MET A 511 -12.35 19.06 -0.08
N LEU A 512 -13.35 19.10 -0.94
CA LEU A 512 -14.61 19.75 -0.66
C LEU A 512 -15.45 18.91 0.30
N LEU A 513 -15.79 19.47 1.46
CA LEU A 513 -16.75 18.89 2.41
C LEU A 513 -18.11 19.56 2.22
N LEU A 514 -19.13 18.77 1.95
CA LEU A 514 -20.51 19.22 1.78
C LEU A 514 -21.45 18.57 2.80
N GLN A 515 -22.34 19.38 3.40
CA GLN A 515 -23.48 18.94 4.21
C GLN A 515 -24.67 19.85 3.98
N SER A 516 -25.86 19.29 3.73
CA SER A 516 -27.09 20.10 3.59
C SER A 516 -27.62 20.54 4.96
N ILE A 517 -28.44 21.61 4.95
CA ILE A 517 -29.29 21.99 6.09
C ILE A 517 -30.37 20.89 6.22
N GLU A 518 -30.64 20.47 7.45
CA GLU A 518 -31.64 19.46 7.73
C GLU A 518 -33.01 19.81 7.13
N ASN A 519 -33.68 18.82 6.54
CA ASN A 519 -34.97 18.97 5.85
C ASN A 519 -34.98 19.99 4.68
N SER A 520 -33.84 20.26 4.08
CA SER A 520 -33.72 21.11 2.89
C SER A 520 -32.92 20.41 1.78
N ILE A 521 -33.06 20.90 0.56
CA ILE A 521 -32.23 20.44 -0.57
C ILE A 521 -31.03 21.38 -0.66
N GLY A 522 -29.85 20.83 -0.31
CA GLY A 522 -28.56 21.51 -0.46
C GLY A 522 -28.00 21.39 -1.87
N LYS A 523 -27.42 22.45 -2.39
CA LYS A 523 -26.84 22.47 -3.75
C LYS A 523 -25.48 23.14 -3.76
N TYR A 524 -24.54 22.53 -4.47
CA TYR A 524 -23.24 23.10 -4.80
C TYR A 524 -23.04 23.01 -6.32
N THR A 525 -23.08 24.19 -6.99
CA THR A 525 -23.09 24.29 -8.45
C THR A 525 -21.81 24.93 -8.94
N ILE A 526 -21.12 24.26 -9.88
CA ILE A 526 -19.93 24.75 -10.57
C ILE A 526 -20.32 25.14 -11.99
N HIS A 527 -20.08 26.40 -12.39
CA HIS A 527 -20.20 26.85 -13.76
C HIS A 527 -18.83 26.98 -14.39
N LEU A 528 -18.67 26.49 -15.62
CA LEU A 528 -17.43 26.57 -16.38
C LEU A 528 -17.34 27.88 -17.15
N GLN A 529 -16.11 28.39 -17.38
CA GLN A 529 -15.87 29.57 -18.22
C GLN A 529 -16.16 29.31 -19.70
N ASN A 530 -15.81 28.10 -20.14
CA ASN A 530 -15.99 27.64 -21.50
C ASN A 530 -16.59 26.24 -21.49
N THR A 531 -17.32 25.92 -22.55
CA THR A 531 -17.84 24.58 -22.77
C THR A 531 -16.70 23.58 -22.95
N LEU A 532 -16.77 22.45 -22.26
CA LEU A 532 -15.79 21.37 -22.37
C LEU A 532 -16.38 20.17 -23.09
N ASN A 533 -15.62 19.66 -24.06
CA ASN A 533 -15.91 18.40 -24.75
C ASN A 533 -15.20 17.25 -24.06
N GLY A 534 -15.87 16.14 -23.91
CA GLY A 534 -15.30 14.92 -23.34
C GLY A 534 -16.26 13.76 -23.40
N SER A 535 -15.85 12.62 -22.90
CA SER A 535 -16.67 11.40 -22.81
C SER A 535 -17.37 11.24 -21.48
N HIS A 536 -16.73 11.69 -20.38
CA HIS A 536 -17.23 11.52 -19.02
C HIS A 536 -16.83 12.71 -18.13
N VAL A 537 -17.63 12.97 -17.11
CA VAL A 537 -17.18 13.68 -15.89
C VAL A 537 -16.78 12.62 -14.89
N ARG A 538 -15.62 12.79 -14.28
CA ARG A 538 -15.09 11.91 -13.25
C ARG A 538 -14.77 12.72 -11.99
N PHE A 539 -15.02 12.15 -10.82
CA PHE A 539 -14.66 12.74 -9.53
C PHE A 539 -14.49 11.65 -8.47
N MET A 540 -13.78 11.97 -7.42
CA MET A 540 -13.69 11.11 -6.24
C MET A 540 -14.70 11.55 -5.18
N ILE A 541 -15.36 10.58 -4.53
CA ILE A 541 -16.34 10.83 -3.48
C ILE A 541 -16.23 9.81 -2.36
N GLY A 542 -16.44 10.28 -1.13
CA GLY A 542 -16.54 9.45 0.07
C GLY A 542 -17.45 10.09 1.11
N CYS A 543 -17.78 9.32 2.14
CA CYS A 543 -18.56 9.78 3.29
C CYS A 543 -17.64 9.89 4.51
N THR A 544 -17.87 10.90 5.36
CA THR A 544 -17.17 11.00 6.65
C THR A 544 -17.69 9.93 7.61
N PRO A 545 -16.88 9.47 8.59
CA PRO A 545 -17.34 8.49 9.57
C PRO A 545 -18.56 8.91 10.39
N ASP A 546 -18.70 10.22 10.61
CA ASP A 546 -19.80 10.80 11.39
C ASP A 546 -21.06 11.06 10.55
N GLY A 547 -20.97 10.90 9.23
CA GLY A 547 -22.06 11.12 8.29
C GLY A 547 -22.98 9.91 8.16
N LEU A 548 -24.30 10.14 8.07
CA LEU A 548 -25.23 9.13 7.60
C LEU A 548 -24.96 8.85 6.11
N VAL A 549 -25.04 7.58 5.72
CA VAL A 549 -24.94 7.18 4.31
C VAL A 549 -26.20 7.61 3.59
N ASP A 550 -26.04 8.40 2.53
CA ASP A 550 -27.15 8.77 1.67
C ASP A 550 -26.69 8.88 0.21
N ASN A 551 -27.65 9.03 -0.67
CA ASN A 551 -27.41 9.19 -2.08
C ASN A 551 -27.21 10.68 -2.39
N LEU A 552 -26.23 10.96 -3.22
CA LEU A 552 -26.00 12.28 -3.81
C LEU A 552 -26.53 12.27 -5.23
N SER A 553 -27.28 13.31 -5.62
CA SER A 553 -27.62 13.51 -7.04
C SER A 553 -26.59 14.43 -7.70
N VAL A 554 -26.15 14.08 -8.88
CA VAL A 554 -25.25 14.89 -9.71
C VAL A 554 -25.96 15.26 -11.00
N ILE A 555 -26.07 16.57 -11.26
CA ILE A 555 -26.69 17.12 -12.46
C ILE A 555 -25.58 17.65 -13.38
N LEU A 556 -25.48 17.14 -14.59
CA LEU A 556 -24.60 17.64 -15.64
C LEU A 556 -25.38 18.64 -16.51
N MET A 557 -24.85 19.86 -16.67
CA MET A 557 -25.50 20.96 -17.36
C MET A 557 -24.87 21.18 -18.74
N TYR A 558 -25.72 21.34 -19.76
CA TYR A 558 -25.33 21.52 -21.16
C TYR A 558 -25.85 22.83 -21.76
N GLU A 559 -25.23 23.33 -22.83
CA GLU A 559 -25.61 24.58 -23.50
C GLU A 559 -27.04 24.58 -24.06
N ASN A 560 -27.55 23.42 -24.42
CA ASN A 560 -28.90 23.28 -25.01
C ASN A 560 -30.03 23.27 -23.97
N GLU A 561 -29.75 23.71 -22.71
CA GLU A 561 -30.66 23.70 -21.57
C GLU A 561 -31.20 22.32 -21.17
N THR A 562 -30.70 21.24 -21.78
CA THR A 562 -30.92 19.87 -21.30
C THR A 562 -29.96 19.58 -20.15
N ASN A 563 -30.36 18.71 -19.24
CA ASN A 563 -29.52 18.30 -18.12
C ASN A 563 -29.65 16.78 -17.93
N ASP A 564 -28.53 16.11 -17.71
CA ASP A 564 -28.54 14.73 -17.25
C ASP A 564 -28.43 14.69 -15.72
N SER A 565 -29.26 13.88 -15.08
CA SER A 565 -29.24 13.68 -13.63
C SER A 565 -28.92 12.26 -13.28
N PHE A 566 -27.94 12.08 -12.37
CA PHE A 566 -27.48 10.80 -11.91
C PHE A 566 -27.59 10.72 -10.37
N ILE A 567 -28.07 9.58 -9.88
CA ILE A 567 -28.00 9.26 -8.46
C ILE A 567 -26.67 8.53 -8.23
N VAL A 568 -25.88 9.01 -7.29
CA VAL A 568 -24.60 8.41 -6.91
C VAL A 568 -24.73 7.82 -5.52
N HIS A 569 -24.58 6.50 -5.42
CA HIS A 569 -24.52 5.81 -4.14
C HIS A 569 -23.10 5.90 -3.58
N VAL A 570 -22.99 6.57 -2.44
CA VAL A 570 -21.72 6.73 -1.74
C VAL A 570 -21.57 5.58 -0.75
N LEU A 571 -20.46 4.86 -0.82
CA LEU A 571 -20.15 3.82 0.14
C LEU A 571 -19.92 4.45 1.53
N PRO A 572 -20.47 3.85 2.60
CA PRO A 572 -20.20 4.30 3.97
C PRO A 572 -18.73 4.10 4.29
N ALA A 573 -18.26 4.83 5.29
CA ALA A 573 -16.97 4.54 5.89
C ALA A 573 -16.96 3.10 6.41
N LEU A 574 -15.93 2.34 5.99
CA LEU A 574 -15.81 0.93 6.39
C LEU A 574 -15.22 0.83 7.80
N THR A 575 -15.80 -0.06 8.61
CA THR A 575 -15.30 -0.34 9.96
C THR A 575 -14.18 -1.35 9.93
N LYS A 576 -13.17 -1.17 10.79
CA LYS A 576 -12.12 -2.14 11.04
C LYS A 576 -11.83 -2.23 12.54
N GLN A 577 -11.42 -3.41 12.97
CA GLN A 577 -10.84 -3.64 14.28
C GLN A 577 -9.59 -4.50 14.12
N VAL A 578 -8.46 -3.85 13.94
CA VAL A 578 -7.18 -4.52 13.68
C VAL A 578 -6.67 -5.26 14.93
N PHE A 579 -6.91 -4.72 16.11
CA PHE A 579 -6.46 -5.31 17.38
C PHE A 579 -7.64 -5.85 18.19
N LYS A 580 -7.42 -6.94 18.95
CA LYS A 580 -8.42 -7.53 19.86
C LYS A 580 -8.92 -6.57 20.93
N ILE A 581 -8.06 -5.61 21.35
CA ILE A 581 -8.40 -4.54 22.28
C ILE A 581 -8.16 -3.22 21.55
N SER A 582 -9.15 -2.77 20.84
CA SER A 582 -9.21 -1.43 20.29
C SER A 582 -10.68 -1.07 20.07
N PHE A 583 -10.94 0.21 19.94
CA PHE A 583 -12.23 0.65 19.42
C PHE A 583 -12.28 0.36 17.91
N GLU A 584 -13.47 0.17 17.38
CA GLU A 584 -13.67 0.15 15.93
C GLU A 584 -13.17 1.47 15.34
N GLU A 585 -12.34 1.37 14.32
CA GLU A 585 -11.87 2.51 13.55
C GLU A 585 -12.66 2.56 12.23
N TYR A 586 -12.93 3.75 11.76
CA TYR A 586 -13.57 3.98 10.48
C TYR A 586 -12.53 4.39 9.44
N VAL A 587 -12.64 3.81 8.27
CA VAL A 587 -11.80 4.16 7.12
C VAL A 587 -12.60 5.02 6.18
N THR A 588 -12.27 6.32 6.12
CA THR A 588 -12.74 7.20 5.05
C THR A 588 -11.96 6.85 3.79
N ALA A 589 -12.63 6.27 2.81
CA ALA A 589 -12.03 5.95 1.54
C ALA A 589 -12.84 6.55 0.40
N LEU A 590 -12.14 7.25 -0.50
CA LEU A 590 -12.75 7.84 -1.68
C LEU A 590 -12.86 6.79 -2.78
N GLN A 591 -14.00 6.77 -3.45
CA GLN A 591 -14.20 6.01 -4.68
C GLN A 591 -14.32 6.96 -5.88
N THR A 592 -13.82 6.53 -7.01
CA THR A 592 -14.00 7.27 -8.27
C THR A 592 -15.37 6.95 -8.87
N ILE A 593 -16.08 8.00 -9.24
CA ILE A 593 -17.34 7.95 -9.99
C ILE A 593 -17.09 8.51 -11.39
N SER A 594 -17.60 7.83 -12.41
CA SER A 594 -17.51 8.25 -13.81
C SER A 594 -18.91 8.34 -14.42
N LEU A 595 -19.33 9.54 -14.82
CA LEU A 595 -20.64 9.83 -15.38
C LEU A 595 -20.49 10.16 -16.87
N PRO A 596 -21.20 9.48 -17.80
CA PRO A 596 -21.10 9.75 -19.22
C PRO A 596 -21.66 11.11 -19.56
N LEU A 597 -21.02 11.80 -20.52
CA LEU A 597 -21.52 13.05 -21.10
C LEU A 597 -22.33 12.76 -22.34
N SER A 598 -23.55 13.27 -22.39
CA SER A 598 -24.40 13.25 -23.59
C SER A 598 -24.04 14.38 -24.56
N HIS A 599 -23.56 15.51 -24.04
CA HIS A 599 -23.23 16.73 -24.76
C HIS A 599 -22.03 17.44 -24.11
N PRO A 600 -21.44 18.44 -24.77
CA PRO A 600 -20.43 19.29 -24.15
C PRO A 600 -20.97 19.98 -22.89
N ILE A 601 -20.20 19.89 -21.79
CA ILE A 601 -20.60 20.34 -20.47
C ILE A 601 -20.29 21.83 -20.25
N ILE A 602 -21.22 22.58 -19.64
CA ILE A 602 -21.04 23.98 -19.20
C ILE A 602 -21.01 24.10 -17.68
N GLY A 603 -21.32 23.04 -16.94
CA GLY A 603 -21.30 23.03 -15.47
C GLY A 603 -21.84 21.75 -14.88
N LEU A 604 -21.71 21.63 -13.55
CA LEU A 604 -22.24 20.49 -12.80
C LEU A 604 -22.77 20.95 -11.44
N GLU A 605 -23.78 20.24 -10.92
CA GLU A 605 -24.42 20.54 -9.64
C GLU A 605 -24.47 19.27 -8.79
N PHE A 606 -23.97 19.34 -7.56
CA PHE A 606 -24.15 18.33 -6.52
C PHE A 606 -25.38 18.69 -5.69
N VAL A 607 -26.33 17.77 -5.59
CA VAL A 607 -27.60 17.95 -4.89
C VAL A 607 -27.70 16.96 -3.76
N ILE A 608 -27.83 17.47 -2.53
CA ILE A 608 -27.91 16.70 -1.29
C ILE A 608 -29.31 16.84 -0.73
N ASN A 609 -30.02 15.74 -0.56
CA ASN A 609 -31.33 15.74 0.08
C ASN A 609 -31.17 15.71 1.59
N GLY A 610 -31.68 16.72 2.27
CA GLY A 610 -31.78 17.08 3.68
C GLY A 610 -31.50 16.10 4.81
N THR A 611 -30.45 15.36 4.71
CA THR A 611 -29.96 14.43 5.74
C THR A 611 -28.72 15.01 6.41
N ASN A 612 -28.32 14.43 7.55
CA ASN A 612 -27.05 14.76 8.20
C ASN A 612 -25.83 14.12 7.49
N ALA A 613 -25.99 13.72 6.23
CA ALA A 613 -24.89 13.14 5.45
C ALA A 613 -23.82 14.19 5.13
N GLN A 614 -22.57 13.80 5.31
CA GLN A 614 -21.41 14.60 4.99
C GLN A 614 -20.60 13.92 3.88
N PHE A 615 -20.42 14.60 2.76
CA PHE A 615 -19.71 14.10 1.60
C PHE A 615 -18.36 14.81 1.44
N LEU A 616 -17.34 14.04 1.17
CA LEU A 616 -16.02 14.50 0.71
C LEU A 616 -15.95 14.33 -0.80
N ILE A 617 -15.61 15.38 -1.53
CA ILE A 617 -15.49 15.37 -2.99
C ILE A 617 -14.12 15.92 -3.37
N ASP A 618 -13.45 15.26 -4.32
CA ASP A 618 -12.14 15.66 -4.81
C ASP A 618 -11.97 15.33 -6.30
N ASN A 619 -10.98 15.98 -6.92
CA ASN A 619 -10.52 15.72 -8.28
C ASN A 619 -11.65 15.61 -9.32
N ILE A 620 -12.43 16.69 -9.46
CA ILE A 620 -13.46 16.78 -10.50
C ILE A 620 -12.77 17.07 -11.84
N VAL A 621 -12.99 16.17 -12.82
CA VAL A 621 -12.33 16.26 -14.13
C VAL A 621 -13.29 15.94 -15.28
N VAL A 622 -12.96 16.42 -16.49
CA VAL A 622 -13.54 15.94 -17.74
C VAL A 622 -12.53 15.03 -18.44
N VAL A 623 -12.96 13.83 -18.81
CA VAL A 623 -12.14 12.86 -19.56
C VAL A 623 -12.21 13.21 -21.04
N ILE A 624 -11.07 13.48 -21.66
CA ILE A 624 -10.94 13.77 -23.09
C ILE A 624 -10.81 12.45 -23.86
N ASN A 625 -11.44 12.38 -25.04
CA ASN A 625 -11.36 11.21 -25.91
C ASN A 625 -10.00 11.07 -26.62
#